data_6071d0951cf2c4ba4c8c4f1cd5d28dd3
#
_entry.id   6071d0951cf2c4ba4c8c4f1cd5d28dd3
#
_cell.length_a   1.000
_cell.length_b   1.000
_cell.length_c   1.000
_cell.angle_alpha   90.00
_cell.angle_beta   90.00
_cell.angle_gamma   90.00
#
_symmetry.space_group_name_H-M   'P 1'
#
loop_
_entity.id
_entity.type
_entity.pdbx_description
1 polymer ?
#
loop_
_entity_poly.entity_id
_entity_poly.type
_entity_poly.pdbx_seq_one_letter_code
_entity_poly.pdbx_strand_id
1 'polypeptide(L)'
;MNEKLLSQGKQRGELARQPSLIEAKDIRTSIRLLQEWVEGQGYRGYEPFDGLSSWARPLACGSIFGERLLQQLIRQSPFNLRPLLGVTRKESTKGRGYMASGYLSMYRVTNQQEYLDKAVECLKWLDKHKVDRFRYHSWSNHFDFASRFGRYTKDDPIIVWTALIGHAYVEAYELTGMEWFLKVADSVCDWILELPRERTGTGDCISYMACHQSSVHNANMLGAGILARTAKHTGRDDCRSVARSAMEYSCSRQRPDGSWWYAESSACHWIDNFHTGYNLDSLKHYRDAFGDDSYRQNFEKGLAYYKANFFEPNGRPKYYHDRTYPVDIQCAAQAIETLAFVSDENRESLALAQRVAAWTIKNMQDRRGYFYFRQYPLMKAKTPMLHWGQGTMFKALTQLLLQLELPAQERAA
;
A
#
# COMPACT_ATOMS: atom_id res chain seq x y z
N MET A 1 -48.37 -44.62 -10.02
CA MET A 1 -48.70 -43.40 -9.35
C MET A 1 -47.99 -43.45 -8.00
N ASN A 2 -46.95 -42.65 -7.73
CA ASN A 2 -46.08 -42.51 -6.54
C ASN A 2 -44.59 -42.80 -6.75
N GLU A 3 -43.97 -42.12 -7.70
CA GLU A 3 -42.49 -41.96 -7.73
C GLU A 3 -42.05 -40.56 -8.08
N LYS A 4 -42.96 -39.58 -8.25
CA LYS A 4 -42.66 -38.18 -8.59
C LYS A 4 -42.72 -37.20 -7.42
N LEU A 5 -42.95 -37.66 -6.19
CA LEU A 5 -43.10 -36.82 -5.00
C LEU A 5 -41.89 -36.85 -4.03
N LEU A 6 -40.87 -37.66 -4.31
CA LEU A 6 -39.68 -37.79 -3.45
C LEU A 6 -38.42 -37.00 -3.95
N SER A 7 -38.48 -36.33 -5.10
CA SER A 7 -37.35 -35.55 -5.65
C SER A 7 -37.42 -34.05 -5.41
N GLN A 8 -38.49 -33.52 -4.79
CA GLN A 8 -38.62 -32.09 -4.50
C GLN A 8 -38.17 -31.65 -3.07
N GLY A 9 -37.67 -32.58 -2.28
CA GLY A 9 -37.29 -32.33 -0.86
C GLY A 9 -35.82 -32.02 -0.60
N LYS A 10 -34.93 -32.03 -1.59
CA LYS A 10 -33.48 -31.86 -1.39
C LYS A 10 -32.80 -30.66 -2.12
N GLN A 11 -33.57 -29.72 -2.62
CA GLN A 11 -33.06 -28.47 -3.19
C GLN A 11 -33.48 -27.24 -2.38
N ARG A 12 -33.58 -27.34 -1.05
CA ARG A 12 -33.39 -26.19 -0.21
C ARG A 12 -31.87 -26.06 -0.03
N GLY A 13 -31.23 -25.52 -1.07
CA GLY A 13 -29.83 -25.13 -1.04
C GLY A 13 -29.57 -24.29 0.18
N GLU A 14 -28.49 -24.57 0.87
CA GLU A 14 -27.81 -23.68 1.77
C GLU A 14 -27.70 -22.33 1.06
N LEU A 15 -28.59 -21.42 1.38
CA LEU A 15 -28.34 -19.97 1.19
C LEU A 15 -27.06 -19.71 1.98
N ALA A 16 -25.93 -19.71 1.29
CA ALA A 16 -24.65 -19.34 1.87
C ALA A 16 -24.89 -18.01 2.58
N ARG A 17 -24.93 -18.05 3.93
CA ARG A 17 -25.06 -16.85 4.75
C ARG A 17 -23.97 -15.90 4.27
N GLN A 18 -24.36 -14.76 3.76
CA GLN A 18 -23.38 -13.72 3.44
C GLN A 18 -22.50 -13.54 4.68
N PRO A 19 -21.16 -13.56 4.54
CA PRO A 19 -20.29 -13.40 5.69
C PRO A 19 -20.67 -12.11 6.41
N SER A 20 -20.86 -12.19 7.73
CA SER A 20 -21.20 -11.02 8.56
C SER A 20 -20.14 -9.94 8.38
N LEU A 21 -20.58 -8.71 8.18
CA LEU A 21 -19.69 -7.55 8.13
C LEU A 21 -19.04 -7.38 9.50
N ILE A 22 -17.75 -7.02 9.52
CA ILE A 22 -17.05 -6.73 10.78
C ILE A 22 -17.57 -5.42 11.38
N GLU A 23 -17.77 -5.41 12.68
CA GLU A 23 -18.20 -4.22 13.40
C GLU A 23 -17.02 -3.31 13.78
N ALA A 24 -17.28 -2.01 13.95
CA ALA A 24 -16.27 -1.03 14.32
C ALA A 24 -15.53 -1.40 15.62
N LYS A 25 -16.25 -1.97 16.62
CA LYS A 25 -15.64 -2.42 17.90
C LYS A 25 -14.56 -3.48 17.71
N ASP A 26 -14.75 -4.42 16.77
CA ASP A 26 -13.79 -5.49 16.52
C ASP A 26 -12.56 -4.95 15.76
N ILE A 27 -12.79 -3.99 14.84
CA ILE A 27 -11.72 -3.25 14.16
C ILE A 27 -10.90 -2.45 15.18
N ARG A 28 -11.54 -1.72 16.10
CA ARG A 28 -10.85 -1.00 17.20
C ARG A 28 -9.99 -1.93 18.05
N THR A 29 -10.51 -3.10 18.39
CA THR A 29 -9.77 -4.11 19.15
C THR A 29 -8.54 -4.58 18.38
N SER A 30 -8.67 -4.86 17.08
CA SER A 30 -7.56 -5.27 16.23
C SER A 30 -6.51 -4.16 16.09
N ILE A 31 -6.93 -2.91 15.90
CA ILE A 31 -6.04 -1.73 15.83
C ILE A 31 -5.24 -1.58 17.13
N ARG A 32 -5.91 -1.62 18.29
CA ARG A 32 -5.26 -1.48 19.58
C ARG A 32 -4.18 -2.55 19.80
N LEU A 33 -4.52 -3.82 19.57
CA LEU A 33 -3.57 -4.93 19.71
C LEU A 33 -2.36 -4.79 18.77
N LEU A 34 -2.59 -4.37 17.52
CA LEU A 34 -1.52 -4.14 16.54
C LEU A 34 -0.63 -2.96 16.95
N GLN A 35 -1.23 -1.86 17.39
CA GLN A 35 -0.52 -0.68 17.88
C GLN A 35 0.37 -1.03 19.07
N GLU A 36 -0.19 -1.67 20.09
CA GLU A 36 0.54 -2.11 21.29
C GLU A 36 1.72 -3.00 20.91
N TRP A 37 1.52 -3.90 19.94
CA TRP A 37 2.60 -4.75 19.47
C TRP A 37 3.71 -3.96 18.76
N VAL A 38 3.38 -3.06 17.83
CA VAL A 38 4.36 -2.26 17.07
C VAL A 38 5.15 -1.33 18.00
N GLU A 39 4.46 -0.63 18.91
CA GLU A 39 5.08 0.25 19.90
C GLU A 39 5.97 -0.54 20.88
N GLY A 40 5.52 -1.72 21.33
CA GLY A 40 6.30 -2.63 22.16
C GLY A 40 7.55 -3.18 21.48
N GLN A 41 7.61 -3.21 20.12
CA GLN A 41 8.83 -3.52 19.37
C GLN A 41 9.71 -2.29 19.12
N GLY A 42 9.33 -1.10 19.58
CA GLY A 42 10.03 0.15 19.32
C GLY A 42 10.06 0.48 17.81
N TYR A 43 8.99 0.15 17.08
CA TYR A 43 8.87 0.32 15.62
C TYR A 43 9.96 -0.44 14.83
N ARG A 44 10.52 -1.51 15.37
CA ARG A 44 11.57 -2.33 14.72
C ARG A 44 11.01 -3.67 14.27
N GLY A 45 11.37 -4.08 13.06
CA GLY A 45 10.92 -5.35 12.49
C GLY A 45 11.80 -5.84 11.36
N TYR A 46 11.35 -6.92 10.75
CA TYR A 46 11.91 -7.48 9.52
C TYR A 46 11.15 -6.97 8.30
N GLU A 47 11.78 -7.12 7.12
CA GLU A 47 11.17 -6.77 5.85
C GLU A 47 11.28 -7.92 4.84
N PRO A 48 10.37 -8.02 3.84
CA PRO A 48 10.41 -9.16 2.91
C PRO A 48 11.70 -9.29 2.11
N PHE A 49 12.37 -8.17 1.83
CA PHE A 49 13.54 -8.11 0.96
C PHE A 49 14.86 -7.83 1.69
N ASP A 50 14.88 -7.91 3.01
CA ASP A 50 16.04 -7.62 3.87
C ASP A 50 17.12 -8.74 3.86
N GLY A 51 16.91 -9.79 3.07
CA GLY A 51 17.77 -10.96 3.04
C GLY A 51 19.22 -10.70 2.67
N LEU A 52 19.52 -9.61 1.95
CA LEU A 52 20.90 -9.23 1.61
C LEU A 52 21.66 -8.58 2.80
N SER A 53 21.00 -8.31 3.91
CA SER A 53 21.64 -7.93 5.18
C SER A 53 22.20 -9.13 5.93
N SER A 54 22.09 -10.34 5.38
CA SER A 54 22.55 -11.60 5.95
C SER A 54 24.07 -11.75 5.81
N TRP A 55 24.72 -12.42 6.80
CA TRP A 55 26.10 -12.86 6.68
C TRP A 55 26.32 -13.85 5.53
N ALA A 56 25.26 -14.48 5.00
CA ALA A 56 25.33 -15.39 3.85
C ALA A 56 25.44 -14.65 2.48
N ARG A 57 25.33 -13.32 2.44
CA ARG A 57 25.44 -12.55 1.18
C ARG A 57 26.72 -12.83 0.38
N PRO A 58 27.92 -12.99 0.98
CA PRO A 58 29.14 -13.32 0.23
C PRO A 58 29.04 -14.63 -0.56
N LEU A 59 28.19 -15.58 -0.15
CA LEU A 59 27.94 -16.83 -0.86
C LEU A 59 27.29 -16.62 -2.24
N ALA A 60 26.70 -15.45 -2.48
CA ALA A 60 26.19 -15.06 -3.80
C ALA A 60 27.31 -14.66 -4.78
N CYS A 61 28.59 -14.63 -4.37
CA CYS A 61 29.78 -14.33 -5.18
C CYS A 61 29.64 -13.02 -6.00
N GLY A 62 28.97 -12.00 -5.50
CA GLY A 62 28.71 -10.74 -6.19
C GLY A 62 27.72 -10.85 -7.36
N SER A 63 27.19 -12.04 -7.65
CA SER A 63 26.21 -12.26 -8.70
C SER A 63 24.82 -11.73 -8.30
N ILE A 64 24.23 -10.87 -9.14
CA ILE A 64 22.85 -10.40 -8.92
C ILE A 64 21.84 -11.56 -8.90
N PHE A 65 22.07 -12.61 -9.67
CA PHE A 65 21.25 -13.81 -9.67
C PHE A 65 21.36 -14.54 -8.32
N GLY A 66 22.58 -14.70 -7.80
CA GLY A 66 22.83 -15.31 -6.50
C GLY A 66 22.20 -14.50 -5.34
N GLU A 67 22.34 -13.17 -5.38
CA GLU A 67 21.70 -12.28 -4.40
C GLU A 67 20.16 -12.40 -4.44
N ARG A 68 19.57 -12.43 -5.65
CA ARG A 68 18.13 -12.63 -5.81
C ARG A 68 17.68 -13.99 -5.30
N LEU A 69 18.43 -15.06 -5.58
CA LEU A 69 18.13 -16.40 -5.08
C LEU A 69 18.16 -16.43 -3.55
N LEU A 70 19.21 -15.92 -2.91
CA LEU A 70 19.33 -15.82 -1.46
C LEU A 70 18.16 -15.06 -0.85
N GLN A 71 17.87 -13.89 -1.41
CA GLN A 71 16.75 -13.05 -0.97
C GLN A 71 15.39 -13.77 -1.09
N GLN A 72 15.15 -14.50 -2.18
CA GLN A 72 13.91 -15.24 -2.37
C GLN A 72 13.81 -16.47 -1.46
N LEU A 73 14.90 -17.19 -1.20
CA LEU A 73 14.91 -18.29 -0.24
C LEU A 73 14.50 -17.82 1.16
N ILE A 74 15.05 -16.69 1.62
CA ILE A 74 14.70 -16.11 2.92
C ILE A 74 13.25 -15.60 2.93
N ARG A 75 12.82 -14.92 1.86
CA ARG A 75 11.47 -14.36 1.72
C ARG A 75 10.38 -15.42 1.65
N GLN A 76 10.61 -16.49 0.89
CA GLN A 76 9.61 -17.55 0.64
C GLN A 76 9.56 -18.59 1.76
N SER A 77 10.55 -18.62 2.64
CA SER A 77 10.57 -19.54 3.76
C SER A 77 9.36 -19.33 4.68
N PRO A 78 8.63 -20.39 5.03
CA PRO A 78 7.55 -20.29 6.01
C PRO A 78 8.08 -20.06 7.44
N PHE A 79 9.36 -20.34 7.67
CA PHE A 79 10.07 -20.12 8.93
C PHE A 79 10.90 -18.84 8.87
N ASN A 80 11.04 -18.17 9.99
CA ASN A 80 11.88 -16.98 10.08
C ASN A 80 13.37 -17.36 10.15
N LEU A 81 14.04 -17.39 9.01
CA LEU A 81 15.48 -17.67 8.92
C LEU A 81 16.38 -16.48 9.29
N ARG A 82 15.82 -15.27 9.43
CA ARG A 82 16.57 -14.03 9.63
C ARG A 82 17.47 -14.02 10.86
N PRO A 83 17.00 -14.42 12.05
CA PRO A 83 17.86 -14.46 13.23
C PRO A 83 19.05 -15.39 13.03
N LEU A 84 18.85 -16.57 12.42
CA LEU A 84 19.92 -17.52 12.13
C LEU A 84 20.94 -16.95 11.13
N LEU A 85 20.49 -16.12 10.20
CA LEU A 85 21.31 -15.51 9.16
C LEU A 85 21.86 -14.13 9.55
N GLY A 86 21.71 -13.70 10.81
CA GLY A 86 22.24 -12.43 11.31
C GLY A 86 21.51 -11.19 10.84
N VAL A 87 20.33 -11.32 10.21
CA VAL A 87 19.51 -10.17 9.84
C VAL A 87 18.84 -9.61 11.10
N THR A 88 19.09 -8.34 11.39
CA THR A 88 18.57 -7.65 12.58
C THR A 88 17.28 -6.89 12.30
N ARG A 89 16.44 -6.75 13.33
CA ARG A 89 15.26 -5.89 13.26
C ARG A 89 15.66 -4.42 13.23
N LYS A 90 15.09 -3.64 12.30
CA LYS A 90 15.36 -2.22 12.17
C LYS A 90 14.07 -1.43 12.00
N GLU A 91 14.12 -0.14 12.24
CA GLU A 91 13.05 0.77 11.86
C GLU A 91 13.00 0.92 10.34
N SER A 92 11.81 1.19 9.81
CA SER A 92 11.57 1.35 8.37
C SER A 92 10.96 2.73 8.13
N THR A 93 11.52 3.49 7.20
CA THR A 93 10.98 4.79 6.79
C THR A 93 9.53 4.66 6.32
N LYS A 94 9.25 3.68 5.45
CA LYS A 94 7.88 3.41 4.99
C LYS A 94 6.97 2.94 6.14
N GLY A 95 7.50 2.14 7.07
CA GLY A 95 6.77 1.73 8.27
C GLY A 95 6.36 2.91 9.14
N ARG A 96 7.27 3.84 9.39
CA ARG A 96 6.96 5.07 10.14
C ARG A 96 5.96 5.97 9.41
N GLY A 97 6.03 6.06 8.06
CA GLY A 97 5.05 6.79 7.25
C GLY A 97 3.64 6.21 7.39
N TYR A 98 3.49 4.90 7.29
CA TYR A 98 2.19 4.24 7.48
C TYR A 98 1.65 4.39 8.90
N MET A 99 2.51 4.29 9.91
CA MET A 99 2.09 4.53 11.29
C MET A 99 1.64 5.99 11.49
N ALA A 100 2.34 6.97 10.89
CA ALA A 100 1.92 8.37 10.94
C ALA A 100 0.51 8.57 10.36
N SER A 101 0.24 8.11 9.13
CA SER A 101 -1.10 8.18 8.52
C SER A 101 -2.16 7.47 9.38
N GLY A 102 -1.84 6.31 9.93
CA GLY A 102 -2.76 5.59 10.82
C GLY A 102 -3.07 6.35 12.10
N TYR A 103 -2.08 6.99 12.71
CA TYR A 103 -2.29 7.84 13.90
C TYR A 103 -3.10 9.10 13.56
N LEU A 104 -2.88 9.74 12.41
CA LEU A 104 -3.70 10.86 11.95
C LEU A 104 -5.18 10.44 11.78
N SER A 105 -5.42 9.28 11.20
CA SER A 105 -6.78 8.72 11.09
C SER A 105 -7.39 8.45 12.46
N MET A 106 -6.62 7.91 13.42
CA MET A 106 -7.10 7.69 14.80
C MET A 106 -7.39 9.01 15.52
N TYR A 107 -6.56 10.04 15.32
CA TYR A 107 -6.85 11.37 15.86
C TYR A 107 -8.18 11.91 15.32
N ARG A 108 -8.44 11.80 14.02
CA ARG A 108 -9.72 12.22 13.41
C ARG A 108 -10.92 11.49 14.00
N VAL A 109 -10.78 10.19 14.27
CA VAL A 109 -11.86 9.36 14.83
C VAL A 109 -12.10 9.62 16.32
N THR A 110 -11.03 9.89 17.10
CA THR A 110 -11.12 9.91 18.57
C THR A 110 -10.97 11.29 19.17
N ASN A 111 -10.43 12.25 18.45
CA ASN A 111 -10.00 13.58 18.90
C ASN A 111 -9.02 13.53 20.10
N GLN A 112 -8.28 12.43 20.27
CA GLN A 112 -7.30 12.26 21.35
C GLN A 112 -5.93 12.78 20.93
N GLN A 113 -5.41 13.78 21.62
CA GLN A 113 -4.15 14.46 21.33
C GLN A 113 -2.95 13.48 21.23
N GLU A 114 -2.96 12.41 22.01
CA GLU A 114 -1.92 11.38 21.99
C GLU A 114 -1.66 10.82 20.58
N TYR A 115 -2.70 10.61 19.78
CA TYR A 115 -2.54 10.11 18.41
C TYR A 115 -1.88 11.15 17.50
N LEU A 116 -2.22 12.42 17.63
CA LEU A 116 -1.55 13.48 16.88
C LEU A 116 -0.08 13.59 17.28
N ASP A 117 0.24 13.51 18.58
CA ASP A 117 1.61 13.57 19.08
C ASP A 117 2.45 12.39 18.53
N LYS A 118 1.90 11.17 18.49
CA LYS A 118 2.54 9.99 17.90
C LYS A 118 2.75 10.14 16.38
N ALA A 119 1.80 10.71 15.67
CA ALA A 119 1.95 11.01 14.25
C ALA A 119 3.08 12.00 14.01
N VAL A 120 3.12 13.10 14.76
CA VAL A 120 4.16 14.12 14.69
C VAL A 120 5.54 13.54 15.04
N GLU A 121 5.63 12.66 16.04
CA GLU A 121 6.87 11.96 16.38
C GLU A 121 7.38 11.13 15.19
N CYS A 122 6.51 10.34 14.55
CA CYS A 122 6.86 9.56 13.36
C CYS A 122 7.32 10.46 12.21
N LEU A 123 6.64 11.58 11.95
CA LEU A 123 7.00 12.52 10.89
C LEU A 123 8.32 13.25 11.18
N LYS A 124 8.57 13.68 12.43
CA LYS A 124 9.85 14.24 12.84
C LYS A 124 11.00 13.24 12.73
N TRP A 125 10.72 11.98 13.02
CA TRP A 125 11.71 10.91 12.83
C TRP A 125 12.03 10.74 11.33
N LEU A 126 11.02 10.75 10.45
CA LEU A 126 11.18 10.66 9.00
C LEU A 126 12.00 11.83 8.43
N ASP A 127 11.76 13.05 8.87
CA ASP A 127 12.52 14.23 8.46
C ASP A 127 14.02 14.08 8.76
N LYS A 128 14.36 13.52 9.92
CA LYS A 128 15.75 13.21 10.32
C LYS A 128 16.39 12.02 9.58
N HIS A 129 15.57 11.18 8.92
CA HIS A 129 16.02 9.95 8.24
C HIS A 129 15.77 9.99 6.73
N LYS A 130 15.67 11.17 6.14
CA LYS A 130 15.71 11.35 4.69
C LYS A 130 17.08 10.96 4.14
N VAL A 131 17.17 10.68 2.84
CA VAL A 131 18.45 10.36 2.19
C VAL A 131 19.28 11.65 2.01
N ASP A 132 20.40 11.77 2.74
CA ASP A 132 21.19 13.00 2.83
C ASP A 132 21.89 13.41 1.53
N ARG A 133 22.18 12.46 0.62
CA ARG A 133 22.87 12.77 -0.65
C ARG A 133 22.01 13.54 -1.65
N PHE A 134 20.70 13.66 -1.42
CA PHE A 134 19.79 14.45 -2.24
C PHE A 134 19.42 15.73 -1.52
N ARG A 135 19.30 16.81 -2.30
CA ARG A 135 18.90 18.11 -1.79
C ARG A 135 17.50 18.10 -1.18
N TYR A 136 16.59 17.36 -1.80
CA TYR A 136 15.18 17.32 -1.48
C TYR A 136 14.80 16.08 -0.66
N HIS A 137 13.66 16.14 0.02
CA HIS A 137 13.18 15.02 0.83
C HIS A 137 12.85 13.80 -0.02
N SER A 138 13.52 12.72 0.31
CA SER A 138 13.28 11.40 -0.31
C SER A 138 13.73 10.29 0.63
N TRP A 139 13.14 9.11 0.50
CA TRP A 139 13.41 8.00 1.42
C TRP A 139 13.68 6.70 0.66
N SER A 140 14.54 5.89 1.25
CA SER A 140 14.95 4.58 0.78
C SER A 140 14.66 3.49 1.83
N ASN A 141 14.97 2.25 1.50
CA ASN A 141 15.06 1.16 2.48
C ASN A 141 16.27 1.33 3.39
N HIS A 142 16.23 0.67 4.54
CA HIS A 142 17.39 0.51 5.42
C HIS A 142 18.30 -0.68 5.05
N PHE A 143 18.06 -1.33 3.90
CA PHE A 143 18.78 -2.52 3.40
C PHE A 143 18.91 -2.48 1.88
N ASP A 144 19.94 -3.17 1.36
CA ASP A 144 20.10 -3.41 -0.07
C ASP A 144 19.15 -4.53 -0.51
N PHE A 145 18.65 -4.45 -1.72
CA PHE A 145 17.89 -5.55 -2.32
C PHE A 145 18.17 -5.70 -3.83
N ALA A 146 17.99 -6.91 -4.33
CA ALA A 146 18.16 -7.23 -5.74
C ALA A 146 16.81 -7.53 -6.40
N SER A 147 16.54 -6.87 -7.52
CA SER A 147 15.33 -7.03 -8.32
C SER A 147 15.63 -7.54 -9.72
N ARG A 148 14.60 -7.64 -10.57
CA ARG A 148 14.79 -7.95 -12.01
C ARG A 148 15.46 -6.80 -12.77
N PHE A 149 15.33 -5.56 -12.25
CA PHE A 149 15.85 -4.36 -12.88
C PHE A 149 17.27 -3.99 -12.43
N GLY A 150 17.78 -4.63 -11.39
CA GLY A 150 19.10 -4.33 -10.87
C GLY A 150 19.21 -4.46 -9.35
N ARG A 151 20.34 -4.03 -8.83
CA ARG A 151 20.63 -3.93 -7.41
C ARG A 151 20.29 -2.51 -6.94
N TYR A 152 19.58 -2.41 -5.84
CA TYR A 152 19.21 -1.17 -5.17
C TYR A 152 19.90 -1.13 -3.83
N THR A 153 20.55 -0.03 -3.54
CA THR A 153 21.23 0.16 -2.25
C THR A 153 20.29 0.84 -1.24
N LYS A 154 20.64 0.73 0.03
CA LYS A 154 19.93 1.42 1.12
C LYS A 154 19.95 2.96 0.97
N ASP A 155 20.85 3.50 0.15
CA ASP A 155 20.99 4.94 -0.09
C ASP A 155 20.28 5.40 -1.37
N ASP A 156 19.57 4.50 -2.06
CA ASP A 156 18.80 4.80 -3.26
C ASP A 156 17.33 5.08 -2.93
N PRO A 157 16.88 6.35 -2.96
CA PRO A 157 15.48 6.66 -2.72
C PRO A 157 14.61 6.17 -3.87
N ILE A 158 13.41 5.75 -3.50
CA ILE A 158 12.44 5.13 -4.41
C ILE A 158 11.15 5.95 -4.38
N ILE A 159 10.60 6.26 -5.55
CA ILE A 159 9.38 7.07 -5.66
C ILE A 159 8.21 6.49 -4.87
N VAL A 160 8.05 5.17 -4.84
CA VAL A 160 6.96 4.50 -4.10
C VAL A 160 7.06 4.79 -2.59
N TRP A 161 8.28 4.74 -2.00
CA TRP A 161 8.47 5.11 -0.57
C TRP A 161 8.23 6.59 -0.36
N THR A 162 8.84 7.39 -1.20
CA THR A 162 8.83 8.85 -1.08
C THR A 162 7.43 9.42 -1.25
N ALA A 163 6.67 8.97 -2.24
CA ALA A 163 5.29 9.41 -2.46
C ALA A 163 4.35 9.03 -1.31
N LEU A 164 4.42 7.77 -0.85
CA LEU A 164 3.56 7.29 0.25
C LEU A 164 3.87 7.99 1.59
N ILE A 165 5.13 8.32 1.85
CA ILE A 165 5.52 9.13 3.03
C ILE A 165 5.06 10.57 2.82
N GLY A 166 5.22 11.13 1.62
CA GLY A 166 4.75 12.48 1.28
C GLY A 166 3.26 12.67 1.56
N HIS A 167 2.43 11.67 1.25
CA HIS A 167 0.99 11.71 1.58
C HIS A 167 0.73 11.88 3.08
N ALA A 168 1.52 11.23 3.96
CA ALA A 168 1.36 11.41 5.40
C ALA A 168 1.66 12.85 5.85
N TYR A 169 2.61 13.53 5.20
CA TYR A 169 2.87 14.94 5.47
C TYR A 169 1.74 15.85 4.97
N VAL A 170 1.17 15.58 3.80
CA VAL A 170 -0.01 16.33 3.32
C VAL A 170 -1.20 16.11 4.24
N GLU A 171 -1.46 14.87 4.68
CA GLU A 171 -2.51 14.55 5.66
C GLU A 171 -2.33 15.33 6.97
N ALA A 172 -1.09 15.41 7.48
CA ALA A 172 -0.78 16.17 8.69
C ALA A 172 -1.00 17.68 8.49
N TYR A 173 -0.64 18.22 7.32
CA TYR A 173 -0.92 19.63 6.99
C TYR A 173 -2.43 19.90 6.91
N GLU A 174 -3.17 19.09 6.17
CA GLU A 174 -4.63 19.21 6.01
C GLU A 174 -5.35 19.19 7.36
N LEU A 175 -4.83 18.42 8.32
CA LEU A 175 -5.42 18.27 9.65
C LEU A 175 -5.03 19.39 10.63
N THR A 176 -3.80 19.91 10.54
CA THR A 176 -3.24 20.80 11.57
C THR A 176 -3.00 22.24 11.09
N GLY A 177 -2.94 22.47 9.78
CA GLY A 177 -2.52 23.75 9.20
C GLY A 177 -1.05 24.10 9.40
N MET A 178 -0.22 23.19 9.93
CA MET A 178 1.19 23.48 10.23
C MET A 178 2.03 23.47 8.95
N GLU A 179 2.51 24.63 8.52
CA GLU A 179 3.26 24.87 7.29
C GLU A 179 4.53 24.01 7.14
N TRP A 180 5.11 23.55 8.24
CA TRP A 180 6.27 22.65 8.17
C TRP A 180 5.96 21.37 7.41
N PHE A 181 4.78 20.78 7.61
CA PHE A 181 4.38 19.56 6.92
C PHE A 181 4.23 19.77 5.41
N LEU A 182 3.62 20.91 5.02
CA LEU A 182 3.48 21.25 3.60
C LEU A 182 4.85 21.49 2.94
N LYS A 183 5.78 22.16 3.65
CA LYS A 183 7.16 22.37 3.15
C LYS A 183 7.90 21.06 2.88
N VAL A 184 7.72 20.04 3.74
CA VAL A 184 8.32 18.72 3.49
C VAL A 184 7.66 18.03 2.29
N ALA A 185 6.33 18.08 2.17
CA ALA A 185 5.61 17.54 1.02
C ALA A 185 5.99 18.25 -0.30
N ASP A 186 6.19 19.56 -0.27
CA ASP A 186 6.65 20.34 -1.42
C ASP A 186 8.07 19.96 -1.84
N SER A 187 8.97 19.76 -0.87
CA SER A 187 10.31 19.23 -1.12
C SER A 187 10.31 17.80 -1.68
N VAL A 188 9.33 16.95 -1.33
CA VAL A 188 9.11 15.66 -1.98
C VAL A 188 8.76 15.84 -3.44
N CYS A 189 7.91 16.83 -3.76
CA CYS A 189 7.57 17.15 -5.14
C CYS A 189 8.79 17.57 -5.95
N ASP A 190 9.65 18.42 -5.39
CA ASP A 190 10.91 18.82 -6.04
C ASP A 190 11.79 17.62 -6.39
N TRP A 191 11.92 16.65 -5.48
CA TRP A 191 12.66 15.42 -5.76
C TRP A 191 12.02 14.61 -6.90
N ILE A 192 10.69 14.48 -6.93
CA ILE A 192 9.97 13.74 -7.98
C ILE A 192 10.12 14.43 -9.34
N LEU A 193 10.10 15.75 -9.38
CA LEU A 193 10.27 16.53 -10.60
C LEU A 193 11.68 16.38 -11.22
N GLU A 194 12.71 16.06 -10.43
CA GLU A 194 14.07 15.78 -10.90
C GLU A 194 14.25 14.33 -11.43
N LEU A 195 13.27 13.42 -11.20
CA LEU A 195 13.39 12.04 -11.68
C LEU A 195 13.41 11.97 -13.23
N PRO A 196 14.16 11.02 -13.80
CA PRO A 196 14.10 10.75 -15.24
C PRO A 196 12.66 10.44 -15.67
N ARG A 197 12.29 10.81 -16.89
CA ARG A 197 10.97 10.55 -17.46
C ARG A 197 11.11 9.95 -18.85
N GLU A 198 10.32 8.92 -19.12
CA GLU A 198 10.04 8.49 -20.49
C GLU A 198 9.01 9.44 -21.08
N ARG A 199 9.38 10.15 -22.15
CA ARG A 199 8.48 11.08 -22.83
C ARG A 199 7.84 10.42 -24.04
N THR A 200 6.52 10.48 -24.15
CA THR A 200 5.77 9.89 -25.27
C THR A 200 4.71 10.86 -25.78
N GLY A 201 4.10 10.54 -26.93
CA GLY A 201 2.97 11.33 -27.47
C GLY A 201 1.69 11.24 -26.64
N THR A 202 1.63 10.31 -25.66
CA THR A 202 0.47 10.09 -24.76
C THR A 202 0.90 10.21 -23.31
N GLY A 203 1.63 11.27 -22.96
CA GLY A 203 2.09 11.57 -21.62
C GLY A 203 3.49 11.04 -21.31
N ASP A 204 3.96 11.35 -20.10
CA ASP A 204 5.29 11.03 -19.59
C ASP A 204 5.21 10.02 -18.44
N CYS A 205 6.16 9.06 -18.39
CA CYS A 205 6.29 8.16 -17.26
C CYS A 205 7.42 8.60 -16.34
N ILE A 206 7.10 8.92 -15.08
CA ILE A 206 8.08 9.21 -14.04
C ILE A 206 8.76 7.91 -13.64
N SER A 207 10.09 7.92 -13.61
CA SER A 207 10.87 6.73 -13.28
C SER A 207 10.76 6.30 -11.81
N TYR A 208 11.00 5.01 -11.57
CA TYR A 208 10.96 4.41 -10.25
C TYR A 208 12.01 4.99 -9.29
N MET A 209 13.16 5.43 -9.84
CA MET A 209 14.29 6.00 -9.11
C MET A 209 15.17 6.88 -10.01
N ALA A 210 16.10 7.60 -9.40
CA ALA A 210 16.93 8.58 -10.11
C ALA A 210 18.01 7.98 -11.03
N CYS A 211 18.44 6.72 -10.80
CA CYS A 211 19.63 6.18 -11.49
C CYS A 211 19.33 5.57 -12.87
N HIS A 212 18.08 5.31 -13.22
CA HIS A 212 17.73 4.81 -14.56
C HIS A 212 16.24 5.04 -14.90
N GLN A 213 15.99 5.15 -16.19
CA GLN A 213 14.65 5.21 -16.78
C GLN A 213 13.91 3.89 -16.57
N SER A 214 12.66 3.94 -16.12
CA SER A 214 11.78 2.77 -16.02
C SER A 214 10.32 3.17 -16.19
N SER A 215 9.52 2.29 -16.79
CA SER A 215 8.10 2.55 -17.13
C SER A 215 7.20 1.64 -16.29
N VAL A 216 7.07 2.00 -15.03
CA VAL A 216 6.32 1.26 -14.00
C VAL A 216 5.07 2.05 -13.61
N HIS A 217 3.88 1.52 -13.89
CA HIS A 217 2.62 2.27 -13.75
C HIS A 217 2.32 2.74 -12.33
N ASN A 218 2.46 1.88 -11.34
CA ASN A 218 2.18 2.29 -9.96
C ASN A 218 3.17 3.35 -9.44
N ALA A 219 4.43 3.29 -9.86
CA ALA A 219 5.43 4.30 -9.50
C ALA A 219 5.09 5.65 -10.12
N ASN A 220 4.75 5.66 -11.41
CA ASN A 220 4.31 6.83 -12.15
C ASN A 220 3.06 7.47 -11.53
N MET A 221 2.04 6.66 -11.25
CA MET A 221 0.76 7.15 -10.73
C MET A 221 0.88 7.62 -9.27
N LEU A 222 1.67 6.94 -8.42
CA LEU A 222 1.95 7.41 -7.06
C LEU A 222 2.66 8.76 -7.06
N GLY A 223 3.64 8.94 -7.96
CA GLY A 223 4.28 10.24 -8.17
C GLY A 223 3.29 11.32 -8.58
N ALA A 224 2.42 11.03 -9.54
CA ALA A 224 1.38 11.95 -9.99
C ALA A 224 0.38 12.29 -8.87
N GLY A 225 -0.02 11.31 -8.06
CA GLY A 225 -0.96 11.50 -6.96
C GLY A 225 -0.44 12.46 -5.88
N ILE A 226 0.82 12.32 -5.46
CA ILE A 226 1.41 13.23 -4.47
C ILE A 226 1.68 14.61 -5.05
N LEU A 227 2.15 14.71 -6.31
CA LEU A 227 2.29 15.99 -6.99
C LEU A 227 0.95 16.74 -7.05
N ALA A 228 -0.14 16.06 -7.40
CA ALA A 228 -1.47 16.65 -7.46
C ALA A 228 -1.95 17.13 -6.08
N ARG A 229 -1.86 16.29 -5.06
CA ARG A 229 -2.29 16.63 -3.69
C ARG A 229 -1.52 17.83 -3.12
N THR A 230 -0.21 17.87 -3.33
CA THR A 230 0.61 18.99 -2.86
C THR A 230 0.33 20.25 -3.65
N ALA A 231 0.18 20.17 -4.98
CA ALA A 231 -0.15 21.31 -5.84
C ALA A 231 -1.51 21.96 -5.52
N LYS A 232 -2.47 21.21 -4.99
CA LYS A 232 -3.74 21.74 -4.49
C LYS A 232 -3.52 22.82 -3.41
N HIS A 233 -2.53 22.66 -2.56
CA HIS A 233 -2.25 23.56 -1.45
C HIS A 233 -1.19 24.62 -1.78
N THR A 234 -0.23 24.31 -2.68
CA THR A 234 0.88 25.21 -3.04
C THR A 234 0.61 26.04 -4.29
N GLY A 235 -0.38 25.66 -5.12
CA GLY A 235 -0.67 26.33 -6.41
C GLY A 235 0.38 26.06 -7.49
N ARG A 236 1.27 25.09 -7.35
CA ARG A 236 2.38 24.82 -8.29
C ARG A 236 1.92 24.25 -9.62
N ASP A 237 2.09 25.02 -10.69
CA ASP A 237 1.72 24.63 -12.06
C ASP A 237 2.64 23.57 -12.66
N ASP A 238 3.93 23.56 -12.29
CA ASP A 238 4.88 22.51 -12.71
C ASP A 238 4.47 21.13 -12.17
N CYS A 239 4.08 21.04 -10.90
CA CYS A 239 3.54 19.83 -10.30
C CYS A 239 2.25 19.39 -10.99
N ARG A 240 1.34 20.32 -11.26
CA ARG A 240 0.07 20.07 -11.99
C ARG A 240 0.31 19.51 -13.39
N SER A 241 1.22 20.12 -14.12
CA SER A 241 1.56 19.71 -15.49
C SER A 241 2.14 18.30 -15.54
N VAL A 242 3.10 18.00 -14.66
CA VAL A 242 3.74 16.68 -14.61
C VAL A 242 2.76 15.60 -14.11
N ALA A 243 1.93 15.91 -13.11
CA ALA A 243 0.90 14.98 -12.63
C ALA A 243 -0.09 14.61 -13.73
N ARG A 244 -0.57 15.59 -14.52
CA ARG A 244 -1.47 15.35 -15.66
C ARG A 244 -0.81 14.46 -16.71
N SER A 245 0.40 14.79 -17.13
CA SER A 245 1.16 14.02 -18.13
C SER A 245 1.41 12.58 -17.67
N ALA A 246 1.71 12.37 -16.38
CA ALA A 246 1.91 11.05 -15.81
C ALA A 246 0.61 10.23 -15.73
N MET A 247 -0.52 10.85 -15.40
CA MET A 247 -1.82 10.18 -15.43
C MET A 247 -2.23 9.82 -16.86
N GLU A 248 -2.04 10.70 -17.82
CA GLU A 248 -2.30 10.43 -19.25
C GLU A 248 -1.51 9.22 -19.74
N TYR A 249 -0.20 9.14 -19.41
CA TYR A 249 0.64 8.00 -19.77
C TYR A 249 0.04 6.67 -19.27
N SER A 250 -0.29 6.57 -18.00
CA SER A 250 -0.78 5.32 -17.43
C SER A 250 -2.22 5.00 -17.83
N CYS A 251 -3.09 6.02 -17.95
CA CYS A 251 -4.48 5.83 -18.34
C CYS A 251 -4.62 5.43 -19.82
N SER A 252 -3.79 5.98 -20.72
CA SER A 252 -3.80 5.58 -22.15
C SER A 252 -3.33 4.13 -22.35
N ARG A 253 -2.64 3.53 -21.38
CA ARG A 253 -2.13 2.14 -21.41
C ARG A 253 -2.98 1.18 -20.58
N GLN A 254 -4.11 1.63 -20.06
CA GLN A 254 -5.07 0.74 -19.41
C GLN A 254 -5.60 -0.27 -20.42
N ARG A 255 -5.62 -1.53 -20.06
CA ARG A 255 -6.13 -2.60 -20.90
C ARG A 255 -7.67 -2.51 -21.05
N PRO A 256 -8.22 -3.08 -22.13
CA PRO A 256 -9.68 -3.04 -22.35
C PRO A 256 -10.53 -3.60 -21.22
N ASP A 257 -9.97 -4.57 -20.45
CA ASP A 257 -10.62 -5.18 -19.28
C ASP A 257 -10.55 -4.31 -18.01
N GLY A 258 -9.89 -3.15 -18.07
CA GLY A 258 -9.73 -2.21 -16.94
C GLY A 258 -8.46 -2.42 -16.11
N SER A 259 -7.67 -3.45 -16.40
CA SER A 259 -6.42 -3.72 -15.68
C SER A 259 -5.24 -2.91 -16.22
N TRP A 260 -4.13 -2.92 -15.46
CA TRP A 260 -2.81 -2.46 -15.88
C TRP A 260 -1.79 -3.57 -15.68
N TRP A 261 -0.88 -3.72 -16.63
CA TRP A 261 0.37 -4.43 -16.36
C TRP A 261 1.14 -3.70 -15.23
N TYR A 262 2.01 -4.41 -14.51
CA TYR A 262 2.90 -3.77 -13.54
C TYR A 262 3.79 -2.70 -14.22
N ALA A 263 4.36 -3.04 -15.38
CA ALA A 263 5.20 -2.16 -16.18
C ALA A 263 5.11 -2.52 -17.67
N GLU A 264 5.58 -1.63 -18.53
CA GLU A 264 5.53 -1.78 -20.00
C GLU A 264 6.46 -2.88 -20.53
N SER A 265 7.56 -3.19 -19.83
CA SER A 265 8.45 -4.29 -20.21
C SER A 265 7.70 -5.63 -20.18
N SER A 266 7.80 -6.43 -21.23
CA SER A 266 7.14 -7.75 -21.34
C SER A 266 7.50 -8.72 -20.21
N ALA A 267 8.71 -8.61 -19.65
CA ALA A 267 9.13 -9.35 -18.45
C ALA A 267 8.36 -8.96 -17.19
N CYS A 268 7.55 -7.90 -17.24
CA CYS A 268 6.79 -7.32 -16.13
C CYS A 268 5.28 -7.32 -16.38
N HIS A 269 4.80 -8.11 -17.34
CA HIS A 269 3.39 -8.26 -17.66
C HIS A 269 2.69 -9.19 -16.66
N TRP A 270 2.60 -8.77 -15.41
CA TRP A 270 1.73 -9.37 -14.40
C TRP A 270 0.78 -8.32 -13.83
N ILE A 271 -0.32 -8.78 -13.25
CA ILE A 271 -1.33 -7.93 -12.63
C ILE A 271 -1.51 -8.43 -11.21
N ASP A 272 -1.28 -7.57 -10.23
CA ASP A 272 -1.44 -7.91 -8.82
C ASP A 272 -2.30 -6.90 -8.05
N ASN A 273 -2.73 -7.31 -6.87
CA ASN A 273 -3.69 -6.61 -6.05
C ASN A 273 -3.18 -5.24 -5.60
N PHE A 274 -2.05 -5.19 -4.89
CA PHE A 274 -1.65 -3.95 -4.22
C PHE A 274 -1.13 -2.87 -5.19
N HIS A 275 -0.54 -3.25 -6.33
CA HIS A 275 -0.17 -2.26 -7.35
C HIS A 275 -1.41 -1.71 -8.08
N THR A 276 -2.44 -2.56 -8.31
CA THR A 276 -3.72 -2.08 -8.84
C THR A 276 -4.40 -1.13 -7.84
N GLY A 277 -4.36 -1.45 -6.53
CA GLY A 277 -4.85 -0.56 -5.49
C GLY A 277 -4.14 0.80 -5.51
N TYR A 278 -2.80 0.83 -5.58
CA TYR A 278 -2.03 2.09 -5.70
C TYR A 278 -2.43 2.93 -6.91
N ASN A 279 -2.71 2.29 -8.05
CA ASN A 279 -3.18 3.01 -9.25
C ASN A 279 -4.52 3.68 -9.00
N LEU A 280 -5.48 2.97 -8.39
CA LEU A 280 -6.80 3.50 -8.08
C LEU A 280 -6.74 4.64 -7.06
N ASP A 281 -5.98 4.48 -5.99
CA ASP A 281 -5.81 5.52 -4.97
C ASP A 281 -5.19 6.78 -5.58
N SER A 282 -4.18 6.62 -6.43
CA SER A 282 -3.50 7.74 -7.09
C SER A 282 -4.41 8.47 -8.07
N LEU A 283 -5.25 7.75 -8.83
CA LEU A 283 -6.27 8.35 -9.70
C LEU A 283 -7.29 9.17 -8.89
N LYS A 284 -7.75 8.61 -7.76
CA LYS A 284 -8.67 9.34 -6.89
C LYS A 284 -8.01 10.57 -6.29
N HIS A 285 -6.78 10.48 -5.79
CA HIS A 285 -6.02 11.64 -5.29
C HIS A 285 -5.86 12.74 -6.35
N TYR A 286 -5.56 12.36 -7.60
CA TYR A 286 -5.46 13.32 -8.71
C TYR A 286 -6.81 14.01 -8.98
N ARG A 287 -7.89 13.25 -9.07
CA ARG A 287 -9.23 13.77 -9.32
C ARG A 287 -9.71 14.69 -8.21
N ASP A 288 -9.55 14.27 -6.95
CA ASP A 288 -9.96 15.04 -5.77
C ASP A 288 -9.14 16.33 -5.62
N ALA A 289 -7.86 16.33 -6.03
CA ALA A 289 -7.01 17.50 -5.94
C ALA A 289 -7.36 18.58 -6.98
N PHE A 290 -7.69 18.18 -8.20
CA PHE A 290 -7.86 19.12 -9.32
C PHE A 290 -9.31 19.27 -9.79
N GLY A 291 -10.25 18.46 -9.30
CA GLY A 291 -11.60 18.39 -9.83
C GLY A 291 -11.63 17.94 -11.31
N ASP A 292 -10.61 17.17 -11.73
CA ASP A 292 -10.42 16.75 -13.12
C ASP A 292 -10.93 15.33 -13.34
N ASP A 293 -12.07 15.21 -13.98
CA ASP A 293 -12.74 13.94 -14.29
C ASP A 293 -12.30 13.31 -15.63
N SER A 294 -11.26 13.82 -16.29
CA SER A 294 -10.77 13.29 -17.58
C SER A 294 -10.47 11.78 -17.52
N TYR A 295 -10.08 11.26 -16.36
CA TYR A 295 -9.76 9.84 -16.17
C TYR A 295 -10.81 9.08 -15.34
N ARG A 296 -12.02 9.61 -15.17
CA ARG A 296 -13.12 8.95 -14.44
C ARG A 296 -13.42 7.56 -15.01
N GLN A 297 -13.51 7.43 -16.32
CA GLN A 297 -13.79 6.14 -16.96
C GLN A 297 -12.67 5.11 -16.71
N ASN A 298 -11.40 5.54 -16.68
CA ASN A 298 -10.28 4.67 -16.32
C ASN A 298 -10.37 4.19 -14.86
N PHE A 299 -10.74 5.10 -13.96
CA PHE A 299 -10.95 4.75 -12.55
C PHE A 299 -12.09 3.75 -12.39
N GLU A 300 -13.26 3.98 -12.99
CA GLU A 300 -14.43 3.11 -12.89
C GLU A 300 -14.15 1.70 -13.46
N LYS A 301 -13.52 1.59 -14.64
CA LYS A 301 -13.11 0.31 -15.22
C LYS A 301 -12.08 -0.41 -14.33
N GLY A 302 -11.09 0.32 -13.84
CA GLY A 302 -10.07 -0.22 -12.94
C GLY A 302 -10.68 -0.73 -11.63
N LEU A 303 -11.59 0.01 -11.00
CA LEU A 303 -12.27 -0.38 -9.78
C LEU A 303 -13.19 -1.60 -10.00
N ALA A 304 -13.90 -1.66 -11.14
CA ALA A 304 -14.71 -2.81 -11.51
C ALA A 304 -13.85 -4.07 -11.67
N TYR A 305 -12.72 -3.96 -12.40
CA TYR A 305 -11.74 -5.05 -12.54
C TYR A 305 -11.19 -5.49 -11.18
N TYR A 306 -10.82 -4.54 -10.32
CA TYR A 306 -10.28 -4.80 -8.99
C TYR A 306 -11.24 -5.62 -8.14
N LYS A 307 -12.50 -5.17 -8.04
CA LYS A 307 -13.55 -5.84 -7.28
C LYS A 307 -13.85 -7.25 -7.80
N ALA A 308 -13.85 -7.45 -9.11
CA ALA A 308 -14.19 -8.72 -9.74
C ALA A 308 -13.10 -9.78 -9.64
N ASN A 309 -11.80 -9.39 -9.62
CA ASN A 309 -10.71 -10.35 -9.84
C ASN A 309 -9.87 -10.64 -8.59
N PHE A 310 -9.83 -9.74 -7.60
CA PHE A 310 -8.89 -9.87 -6.47
C PHE A 310 -9.49 -10.36 -5.17
N PHE A 311 -10.78 -10.69 -5.15
CA PHE A 311 -11.44 -11.13 -3.92
C PHE A 311 -12.25 -12.41 -4.15
N GLU A 312 -12.24 -13.26 -3.14
CA GLU A 312 -13.15 -14.38 -3.08
C GLU A 312 -14.45 -13.99 -2.36
N PRO A 313 -15.55 -14.74 -2.54
CA PRO A 313 -16.84 -14.38 -1.94
C PRO A 313 -16.81 -14.19 -0.42
N ASN A 314 -15.91 -14.88 0.27
CA ASN A 314 -15.72 -14.78 1.72
C ASN A 314 -14.84 -13.58 2.17
N GLY A 315 -14.39 -12.76 1.23
CA GLY A 315 -13.51 -11.61 1.50
C GLY A 315 -12.01 -11.93 1.48
N ARG A 316 -11.58 -13.17 1.18
CA ARG A 316 -10.16 -13.51 1.07
C ARG A 316 -9.53 -12.77 -0.10
N PRO A 317 -8.48 -11.94 0.13
CA PRO A 317 -7.79 -11.26 -0.96
C PRO A 317 -6.82 -12.20 -1.67
N LYS A 318 -6.67 -12.01 -2.97
CA LYS A 318 -5.67 -12.69 -3.80
C LYS A 318 -4.45 -11.78 -4.01
N TYR A 319 -3.28 -12.37 -4.21
CA TYR A 319 -2.10 -11.63 -4.63
C TYR A 319 -2.17 -11.29 -6.12
N TYR A 320 -2.38 -12.30 -6.96
CA TYR A 320 -2.57 -12.15 -8.40
C TYR A 320 -4.03 -12.37 -8.78
N HIS A 321 -4.45 -11.78 -9.88
CA HIS A 321 -5.84 -11.87 -10.38
C HIS A 321 -6.27 -13.32 -10.70
N ASP A 322 -5.34 -14.18 -11.09
CA ASP A 322 -5.53 -15.52 -11.65
C ASP A 322 -5.38 -16.67 -10.65
N ARG A 323 -4.99 -16.38 -9.40
CA ARG A 323 -4.76 -17.44 -8.39
C ARG A 323 -4.99 -16.96 -6.96
N THR A 324 -5.43 -17.92 -6.12
CA THR A 324 -5.73 -17.62 -4.70
C THR A 324 -4.46 -17.43 -3.85
N TYR A 325 -3.45 -18.27 -4.06
CA TYR A 325 -2.28 -18.30 -3.19
C TYR A 325 -1.01 -17.76 -3.86
N PRO A 326 -0.08 -17.21 -3.07
CA PRO A 326 -0.18 -16.95 -1.63
C PRO A 326 -1.16 -15.80 -1.32
N VAL A 327 -1.85 -15.86 -0.16
CA VAL A 327 -2.50 -14.67 0.40
C VAL A 327 -1.42 -13.88 1.13
N ASP A 328 -1.22 -12.62 0.74
CA ASP A 328 -0.16 -11.76 1.27
C ASP A 328 -0.78 -10.62 2.06
N ILE A 329 -0.20 -10.30 3.20
CA ILE A 329 -0.73 -9.28 4.11
C ILE A 329 -0.74 -7.87 3.49
N GLN A 330 0.23 -7.55 2.62
CA GLN A 330 0.25 -6.28 1.90
C GLN A 330 -0.96 -6.14 0.98
N CYS A 331 -1.35 -7.23 0.30
CA CYS A 331 -2.54 -7.23 -0.56
C CYS A 331 -3.82 -7.04 0.26
N ALA A 332 -3.90 -7.68 1.44
CA ALA A 332 -5.04 -7.49 2.34
C ALA A 332 -5.15 -6.04 2.84
N ALA A 333 -4.03 -5.48 3.28
CA ALA A 333 -3.97 -4.11 3.77
C ALA A 333 -4.33 -3.10 2.68
N GLN A 334 -3.69 -3.18 1.51
CA GLN A 334 -3.97 -2.29 0.40
C GLN A 334 -5.43 -2.41 -0.07
N ALA A 335 -5.97 -3.62 -0.08
CA ALA A 335 -7.37 -3.81 -0.43
C ALA A 335 -8.33 -3.12 0.54
N ILE A 336 -8.11 -3.26 1.84
CA ILE A 336 -8.93 -2.59 2.86
C ILE A 336 -8.83 -1.07 2.70
N GLU A 337 -7.61 -0.55 2.52
CA GLU A 337 -7.34 0.88 2.35
C GLU A 337 -8.03 1.44 1.09
N THR A 338 -7.75 0.88 -0.09
CA THR A 338 -8.33 1.33 -1.35
C THR A 338 -9.85 1.27 -1.32
N LEU A 339 -10.44 0.14 -0.90
CA LEU A 339 -11.90 -0.02 -0.86
C LEU A 339 -12.56 0.92 0.16
N ALA A 340 -11.92 1.21 1.29
CA ALA A 340 -12.39 2.20 2.23
C ALA A 340 -12.27 3.62 1.65
N PHE A 341 -11.15 3.95 1.00
CA PHE A 341 -10.90 5.27 0.42
C PHE A 341 -11.88 5.64 -0.70
N VAL A 342 -12.27 4.67 -1.55
CA VAL A 342 -13.22 4.90 -2.64
C VAL A 342 -14.68 4.75 -2.24
N SER A 343 -14.97 4.49 -0.97
CA SER A 343 -16.33 4.16 -0.50
C SER A 343 -17.30 5.35 -0.48
N ASP A 344 -16.81 6.57 -0.53
CA ASP A 344 -17.61 7.79 -0.70
C ASP A 344 -18.29 7.85 -2.07
N GLU A 345 -17.62 7.38 -3.11
CA GLU A 345 -18.16 7.28 -4.47
C GLU A 345 -18.83 5.91 -4.74
N ASN A 346 -18.47 4.87 -4.01
CA ASN A 346 -18.94 3.50 -4.24
C ASN A 346 -19.20 2.75 -2.93
N ARG A 347 -20.44 2.85 -2.41
CA ARG A 347 -20.84 2.25 -1.11
C ARG A 347 -20.62 0.73 -1.00
N GLU A 348 -20.69 -0.02 -2.10
CA GLU A 348 -20.42 -1.46 -2.10
C GLU A 348 -18.96 -1.76 -1.75
N SER A 349 -18.05 -0.83 -2.04
CA SER A 349 -16.64 -0.95 -1.68
C SER A 349 -16.43 -1.00 -0.17
N LEU A 350 -17.20 -0.25 0.63
CA LEU A 350 -17.12 -0.28 2.08
C LEU A 350 -17.47 -1.67 2.64
N ALA A 351 -18.57 -2.27 2.15
CA ALA A 351 -18.97 -3.60 2.57
C ALA A 351 -17.92 -4.67 2.17
N LEU A 352 -17.27 -4.51 1.01
CA LEU A 352 -16.18 -5.40 0.61
C LEU A 352 -14.94 -5.19 1.49
N ALA A 353 -14.57 -3.94 1.82
CA ALA A 353 -13.49 -3.64 2.76
C ALA A 353 -13.71 -4.31 4.12
N GLN A 354 -14.93 -4.23 4.65
CA GLN A 354 -15.32 -4.90 5.91
C GLN A 354 -15.17 -6.42 5.82
N ARG A 355 -15.57 -7.06 4.70
CA ARG A 355 -15.38 -8.51 4.51
C ARG A 355 -13.91 -8.90 4.43
N VAL A 356 -13.10 -8.11 3.72
CA VAL A 356 -11.64 -8.34 3.64
C VAL A 356 -11.00 -8.18 5.01
N ALA A 357 -11.35 -7.15 5.78
CA ALA A 357 -10.87 -6.93 7.14
C ALA A 357 -11.27 -8.09 8.07
N ALA A 358 -12.54 -8.52 8.05
CA ALA A 358 -13.04 -9.65 8.83
C ALA A 358 -12.25 -10.93 8.56
N TRP A 359 -12.06 -11.24 7.26
CA TRP A 359 -11.30 -12.41 6.86
C TRP A 359 -9.84 -12.33 7.33
N THR A 360 -9.20 -11.17 7.13
CA THR A 360 -7.80 -10.95 7.45
C THR A 360 -7.53 -11.01 8.95
N ILE A 361 -8.32 -10.34 9.77
CA ILE A 361 -8.21 -10.38 11.23
C ILE A 361 -8.39 -11.82 11.72
N LYS A 362 -9.45 -12.51 11.29
CA LYS A 362 -9.72 -13.90 11.70
C LYS A 362 -8.60 -14.87 11.33
N ASN A 363 -7.99 -14.71 10.15
CA ASN A 363 -7.08 -15.72 9.58
C ASN A 363 -5.61 -15.37 9.70
N MET A 364 -5.26 -14.07 9.79
CA MET A 364 -3.88 -13.61 9.71
C MET A 364 -3.41 -12.79 10.92
N GLN A 365 -4.26 -12.40 11.86
CA GLN A 365 -3.83 -11.75 13.09
C GLN A 365 -3.47 -12.77 14.17
N ASP A 366 -2.31 -12.62 14.78
CA ASP A 366 -1.88 -13.39 15.96
C ASP A 366 -2.54 -12.84 17.23
N ARG A 367 -2.71 -13.67 18.25
CA ARG A 367 -3.26 -13.26 19.58
C ARG A 367 -2.44 -12.16 20.26
N ARG A 368 -1.15 -12.04 19.90
CA ARG A 368 -0.25 -10.96 20.37
C ARG A 368 -0.43 -9.64 19.63
N GLY A 369 -1.31 -9.57 18.63
CA GLY A 369 -1.70 -8.36 17.91
C GLY A 369 -1.10 -8.20 16.51
N TYR A 370 0.06 -8.80 16.20
CA TYR A 370 0.68 -8.65 14.89
C TYR A 370 0.03 -9.51 13.82
N PHE A 371 0.22 -9.12 12.54
CA PHE A 371 -0.24 -9.88 11.38
C PHE A 371 0.86 -10.75 10.80
N TYR A 372 0.49 -11.97 10.37
CA TYR A 372 1.35 -12.90 9.65
C TYR A 372 1.69 -12.36 8.26
N PHE A 373 2.88 -12.74 7.74
CA PHE A 373 3.33 -12.30 6.42
C PHE A 373 2.48 -12.88 5.29
N ARG A 374 2.34 -14.22 5.25
CA ARG A 374 1.65 -14.93 4.16
C ARG A 374 0.92 -16.16 4.63
N GLN A 375 -0.14 -16.49 3.90
CA GLN A 375 -0.82 -17.77 3.98
C GLN A 375 -0.66 -18.51 2.66
N TYR A 376 -0.21 -19.76 2.75
CA TYR A 376 -0.17 -20.76 1.69
C TYR A 376 -1.28 -21.79 1.89
N PRO A 377 -1.52 -22.73 0.94
CA PRO A 377 -2.60 -23.72 1.09
C PRO A 377 -2.56 -24.51 2.41
N LEU A 378 -1.38 -24.95 2.83
CA LEU A 378 -1.20 -25.83 3.99
C LEU A 378 -0.45 -25.17 5.17
N MET A 379 0.07 -23.96 5.01
CA MET A 379 0.91 -23.34 6.05
C MET A 379 0.82 -21.82 6.04
N LYS A 380 1.27 -21.19 7.12
CA LYS A 380 1.39 -19.73 7.25
C LYS A 380 2.83 -19.33 7.58
N ALA A 381 3.37 -18.39 6.85
CA ALA A 381 4.60 -17.69 7.22
C ALA A 381 4.24 -16.62 8.25
N LYS A 382 4.54 -16.93 9.53
CA LYS A 382 4.08 -16.12 10.67
C LYS A 382 5.03 -14.97 11.03
N THR A 383 6.13 -14.80 10.31
CA THR A 383 7.08 -13.71 10.56
C THR A 383 6.38 -12.37 10.38
N PRO A 384 6.34 -11.49 11.40
CA PRO A 384 5.79 -10.16 11.25
C PRO A 384 6.74 -9.27 10.44
N MET A 385 6.28 -8.79 9.28
CA MET A 385 7.01 -7.81 8.46
C MET A 385 6.55 -6.41 8.85
N LEU A 386 7.47 -5.49 9.10
CA LEU A 386 7.12 -4.20 9.70
C LEU A 386 6.32 -3.32 8.73
N HIS A 387 6.95 -2.75 7.68
CA HIS A 387 6.18 -1.88 6.77
C HIS A 387 5.21 -2.68 5.91
N TRP A 388 5.65 -3.86 5.43
CA TRP A 388 4.86 -4.69 4.52
C TRP A 388 3.58 -5.25 5.13
N GLY A 389 3.57 -5.45 6.44
CA GLY A 389 2.43 -6.05 7.15
C GLY A 389 1.85 -5.17 8.24
N GLN A 390 2.67 -4.78 9.23
CA GLN A 390 2.13 -4.13 10.42
C GLN A 390 1.74 -2.67 10.16
N GLY A 391 2.63 -1.90 9.55
CA GLY A 391 2.36 -0.49 9.25
C GLY A 391 1.22 -0.32 8.25
N THR A 392 1.22 -1.13 7.16
CA THR A 392 0.14 -1.08 6.16
C THR A 392 -1.21 -1.48 6.75
N MET A 393 -1.25 -2.54 7.59
CA MET A 393 -2.50 -2.96 8.24
C MET A 393 -2.99 -1.93 9.25
N PHE A 394 -2.10 -1.27 9.99
CA PHE A 394 -2.48 -0.20 10.90
C PHE A 394 -3.14 0.95 10.13
N LYS A 395 -2.51 1.46 9.08
CA LYS A 395 -3.09 2.49 8.20
C LYS A 395 -4.43 2.05 7.61
N ALA A 396 -4.51 0.84 7.07
CA ALA A 396 -5.70 0.33 6.41
C ALA A 396 -6.90 0.18 7.36
N LEU A 397 -6.67 -0.40 8.55
CA LEU A 397 -7.74 -0.59 9.54
C LEU A 397 -8.22 0.74 10.14
N THR A 398 -7.32 1.69 10.37
CA THR A 398 -7.68 3.02 10.86
C THR A 398 -8.45 3.83 9.82
N GLN A 399 -8.08 3.71 8.53
CA GLN A 399 -8.84 4.28 7.42
C GLN A 399 -10.23 3.67 7.30
N LEU A 400 -10.35 2.34 7.43
CA LEU A 400 -11.65 1.68 7.44
C LEU A 400 -12.51 2.14 8.63
N LEU A 401 -11.92 2.24 9.82
CA LEU A 401 -12.62 2.74 11.01
C LEU A 401 -13.14 4.17 10.81
N LEU A 402 -12.31 5.04 10.22
CA LEU A 402 -12.69 6.41 9.87
C LEU A 402 -13.94 6.43 8.97
N GLN A 403 -14.00 5.56 7.97
CA GLN A 403 -15.14 5.48 7.06
C GLN A 403 -16.41 4.95 7.72
N LEU A 404 -16.28 4.13 8.76
CA LEU A 404 -17.42 3.56 9.47
C LEU A 404 -18.00 4.50 10.53
N GLU A 405 -17.17 5.35 11.14
CA GLU A 405 -17.57 6.13 12.32
C GLU A 405 -17.81 7.61 12.05
N LEU A 406 -17.13 8.20 11.05
CA LEU A 406 -17.34 9.61 10.74
C LEU A 406 -18.38 9.80 9.62
N PRO A 407 -19.28 10.79 9.77
CA PRO A 407 -20.16 11.24 8.70
C PRO A 407 -19.38 11.72 7.47
N ALA A 408 -19.97 11.61 6.28
CA ALA A 408 -19.29 11.99 5.03
C ALA A 408 -18.77 13.44 5.04
N GLN A 409 -19.50 14.34 5.70
CA GLN A 409 -19.14 15.76 5.83
C GLN A 409 -17.87 16.00 6.67
N GLU A 410 -17.64 15.18 7.70
CA GLU A 410 -16.48 15.28 8.59
C GLU A 410 -15.26 14.53 8.06
N ARG A 411 -15.45 13.68 7.04
CA ARG A 411 -14.34 12.95 6.38
C ARG A 411 -13.60 13.80 5.35
N ALA A 412 -14.24 14.81 4.81
CA ALA A 412 -13.70 15.73 3.80
C ALA A 412 -13.00 16.96 4.41
N ALA A 413 -13.25 17.23 5.67
CA ALA A 413 -12.59 18.29 6.44
C ALA A 413 -11.26 17.78 7.04
#